data_b792a4e6eada950a15b5725aa0382cd4
#
_entry.id   b792a4e6eada950a15b5725aa0382cd4
#
_cell.length_a   1.000
_cell.length_b   1.000
_cell.length_c   1.000
_cell.angle_alpha   90.00
_cell.angle_beta   90.00
_cell.angle_gamma   90.00
#
_symmetry.space_group_name_H-M   'P 1'
#
loop_
_entity.id
_entity.type
_entity.pdbx_description
1 polymer ?
#
loop_
_entity_poly.entity_id
_entity_poly.type
_entity_poly.pdbx_seq_one_letter_code
_entity_poly.pdbx_strand_id
1 'polypeptide(L)'
;KLKEAYFTASKGLVDSGVDALLIETTQDLLQAKAAVNGAREAIDKADRDIVLIVQVTDEATGTMLLGSEIGAALNALEPLQIDLIGLNCATGPAEMSEHLRVLAKNSSVAISVMPNAGLPQLGPNGATYPLGPDELADYLNDFVNSYGLTLVGGCCGTTPAHMKAVVA
;
A
#
# COMPACT_ATOMS: atom_id res chain seq x y z
N LYS A 1 21.67 4.46 9.28
CA LYS A 1 20.79 4.24 10.45
C LYS A 1 19.38 3.79 10.07
N LEU A 2 18.61 4.57 9.26
CA LEU A 2 17.22 4.22 8.91
C LEU A 2 17.16 2.91 8.12
N LYS A 3 17.92 2.76 7.04
CA LYS A 3 18.04 1.51 6.28
C LYS A 3 18.40 0.32 7.18
N GLU A 4 19.31 0.49 8.11
CA GLU A 4 19.77 -0.54 9.04
C GLU A 4 18.63 -0.99 10.00
N ALA A 5 17.80 -0.04 10.46
CA ALA A 5 16.63 -0.36 11.28
C ALA A 5 15.62 -1.22 10.50
N TYR A 6 15.32 -0.81 9.25
CA TYR A 6 14.44 -1.60 8.38
C TYR A 6 15.04 -2.97 8.01
N PHE A 7 16.35 -3.05 7.78
CA PHE A 7 17.03 -4.34 7.59
C PHE A 7 16.85 -5.26 8.79
N THR A 8 17.07 -4.75 9.99
CA THR A 8 16.94 -5.55 11.23
C THR A 8 15.51 -6.07 11.41
N ALA A 9 14.50 -5.19 11.20
CA ALA A 9 13.10 -5.59 11.30
C ALA A 9 12.73 -6.62 10.22
N SER A 10 13.08 -6.36 8.96
CA SER A 10 12.83 -7.25 7.83
C SER A 10 13.50 -8.60 8.02
N LYS A 11 14.75 -8.61 8.48
CA LYS A 11 15.47 -9.86 8.74
C LYS A 11 14.77 -10.73 9.80
N GLY A 12 14.28 -10.12 10.87
CA GLY A 12 13.51 -10.86 11.89
C GLY A 12 12.25 -11.50 11.32
N LEU A 13 11.52 -10.80 10.44
CA LEU A 13 10.34 -11.34 9.75
C LEU A 13 10.73 -12.47 8.79
N VAL A 14 11.75 -12.25 7.96
CA VAL A 14 12.27 -13.24 7.02
C VAL A 14 12.70 -14.53 7.74
N ASP A 15 13.46 -14.40 8.82
CA ASP A 15 13.91 -15.53 9.64
C ASP A 15 12.72 -16.27 10.28
N SER A 16 11.59 -15.59 10.50
CA SER A 16 10.37 -16.18 11.06
C SER A 16 9.54 -16.95 10.02
N GLY A 17 9.89 -16.88 8.73
CA GLY A 17 9.27 -17.68 7.69
C GLY A 17 8.12 -17.02 6.94
N VAL A 18 8.05 -15.67 6.89
CA VAL A 18 7.02 -14.97 6.12
C VAL A 18 7.20 -15.15 4.61
N ASP A 19 6.13 -15.18 3.85
CA ASP A 19 6.14 -15.30 2.39
C ASP A 19 6.21 -13.95 1.67
N ALA A 20 5.89 -12.88 2.38
CA ALA A 20 5.94 -11.51 1.86
C ALA A 20 6.35 -10.51 2.93
N LEU A 21 6.99 -9.41 2.52
CA LEU A 21 7.20 -8.21 3.31
C LEU A 21 6.35 -7.08 2.73
N LEU A 22 5.56 -6.43 3.58
CA LEU A 22 4.77 -5.25 3.23
C LEU A 22 5.35 -4.02 3.94
N ILE A 23 5.85 -3.07 3.16
CA ILE A 23 6.20 -1.73 3.60
C ILE A 23 4.97 -0.86 3.31
N GLU A 24 4.31 -0.40 4.36
CA GLU A 24 3.04 0.33 4.22
C GLU A 24 3.07 1.70 4.86
N THR A 25 2.10 2.54 4.47
CA THR A 25 1.86 3.89 5.04
C THR A 25 3.11 4.78 4.98
N THR A 26 3.84 4.71 3.87
CA THR A 26 5.02 5.54 3.68
C THR A 26 4.62 6.91 3.12
N GLN A 27 4.94 7.98 3.84
CA GLN A 27 4.58 9.37 3.51
C GLN A 27 5.77 10.19 2.97
N ASP A 28 6.95 9.58 2.89
CA ASP A 28 8.19 10.20 2.43
C ASP A 28 9.00 9.25 1.55
N LEU A 29 9.43 9.70 0.38
CA LEU A 29 10.15 8.85 -0.58
C LEU A 29 11.54 8.45 -0.10
N LEU A 30 12.21 9.28 0.69
CA LEU A 30 13.53 8.93 1.23
C LEU A 30 13.39 7.83 2.29
N GLN A 31 12.35 7.92 3.12
CA GLN A 31 11.99 6.85 4.06
C GLN A 31 11.64 5.56 3.32
N ALA A 32 10.77 5.63 2.30
CA ALA A 32 10.39 4.47 1.49
C ALA A 32 11.61 3.79 0.86
N LYS A 33 12.52 4.56 0.25
CA LYS A 33 13.79 4.03 -0.30
C LYS A 33 14.66 3.36 0.75
N ALA A 34 14.76 3.95 1.94
CA ALA A 34 15.53 3.35 3.04
C ALA A 34 14.91 2.01 3.50
N ALA A 35 13.57 1.95 3.57
CA ALA A 35 12.83 0.76 3.94
C ALA A 35 13.00 -0.35 2.88
N VAL A 36 12.78 -0.02 1.60
CA VAL A 36 12.95 -0.97 0.48
C VAL A 36 14.37 -1.52 0.43
N ASN A 37 15.39 -0.66 0.50
CA ASN A 37 16.78 -1.11 0.49
C ASN A 37 17.14 -1.98 1.71
N GLY A 38 16.54 -1.72 2.87
CA GLY A 38 16.72 -2.57 4.06
C GLY A 38 16.03 -3.93 3.91
N ALA A 39 14.78 -3.93 3.44
CA ALA A 39 14.01 -5.16 3.20
C ALA A 39 14.65 -6.02 2.09
N ARG A 40 15.04 -5.40 0.97
CA ARG A 40 15.70 -6.13 -0.12
C ARG A 40 17.00 -6.80 0.33
N GLU A 41 17.84 -6.10 1.11
CA GLU A 41 19.05 -6.69 1.67
C GLU A 41 18.76 -7.89 2.60
N ALA A 42 17.63 -7.88 3.32
CA ALA A 42 17.23 -9.01 4.14
C ALA A 42 16.73 -10.19 3.30
N ILE A 43 15.95 -9.90 2.23
CA ILE A 43 15.47 -10.91 1.27
C ILE A 43 16.64 -11.56 0.51
N ASP A 44 17.59 -10.77 0.02
CA ASP A 44 18.75 -11.26 -0.74
C ASP A 44 19.64 -12.22 0.07
N LYS A 45 19.56 -12.15 1.41
CA LYS A 45 20.26 -13.05 2.32
C LYS A 45 19.46 -14.31 2.68
N ALA A 46 18.20 -14.38 2.26
CA ALA A 46 17.34 -15.54 2.46
C ALA A 46 17.54 -16.56 1.33
N ASP A 47 17.44 -17.84 1.65
CA ASP A 47 17.51 -18.94 0.66
C ASP A 47 16.09 -19.31 0.16
N ARG A 48 15.29 -18.28 -0.16
CA ARG A 48 13.93 -18.44 -0.69
C ARG A 48 13.38 -17.14 -1.28
N ASP A 49 12.39 -17.27 -2.15
CA ASP A 49 11.67 -16.13 -2.72
C ASP A 49 10.72 -15.52 -1.69
N ILE A 50 10.77 -14.20 -1.54
CA ILE A 50 9.90 -13.43 -0.65
C ILE A 50 9.42 -12.20 -1.42
N VAL A 51 8.11 -12.03 -1.52
CA VAL A 51 7.48 -10.92 -2.21
C VAL A 51 7.69 -9.61 -1.43
N LEU A 52 8.14 -8.56 -2.11
CA LEU A 52 8.29 -7.22 -1.53
C LEU A 52 7.21 -6.28 -2.06
N ILE A 53 6.29 -5.90 -1.18
CA ILE A 53 5.18 -5.01 -1.45
C ILE A 53 5.48 -3.64 -0.84
N VAL A 54 5.25 -2.57 -1.59
CA VAL A 54 5.44 -1.19 -1.10
C VAL A 54 4.18 -0.38 -1.34
N GLN A 55 3.64 0.18 -0.27
CA GLN A 55 2.49 1.08 -0.34
C GLN A 55 2.86 2.45 0.20
N VAL A 56 2.60 3.47 -0.61
CA VAL A 56 2.72 4.86 -0.22
C VAL A 56 1.35 5.41 0.19
N THR A 57 1.36 6.52 0.91
CA THR A 57 0.14 7.15 1.39
C THR A 57 0.03 8.54 0.79
N ASP A 58 -1.01 8.74 -0.02
CA ASP A 58 -1.35 10.04 -0.59
C ASP A 58 -2.49 10.67 0.22
N GLU A 59 -2.29 11.93 0.59
CA GLU A 59 -3.29 12.73 1.30
C GLU A 59 -4.44 13.12 0.36
N ALA A 60 -5.53 13.63 0.91
CA ALA A 60 -6.67 14.13 0.14
C ALA A 60 -6.32 15.25 -0.86
N THR A 61 -5.14 15.85 -0.72
CA THR A 61 -4.57 16.82 -1.67
C THR A 61 -4.03 16.19 -2.95
N GLY A 62 -3.95 14.86 -3.02
CA GLY A 62 -3.44 14.12 -4.16
C GLY A 62 -1.92 13.96 -4.20
N THR A 63 -1.26 14.18 -3.08
CA THR A 63 0.19 14.00 -2.94
C THR A 63 0.54 13.33 -1.61
N MET A 64 1.72 12.74 -1.53
CA MET A 64 2.32 12.34 -0.26
C MET A 64 2.54 13.57 0.63
N LEU A 65 2.74 13.38 1.93
CA LEU A 65 2.88 14.46 2.93
C LEU A 65 3.86 15.56 2.55
N LEU A 66 4.95 15.22 1.87
CA LEU A 66 5.98 16.18 1.43
C LEU A 66 5.80 16.65 -0.02
N GLY A 67 4.62 16.45 -0.62
CA GLY A 67 4.26 16.96 -1.94
C GLY A 67 4.67 16.09 -3.14
N SER A 68 5.17 14.87 -2.92
CA SER A 68 5.47 13.95 -4.01
C SER A 68 4.19 13.34 -4.56
N GLU A 69 4.04 13.33 -5.87
CA GLU A 69 2.93 12.66 -6.57
C GLU A 69 3.21 11.17 -6.78
N ILE A 70 2.16 10.38 -6.99
CA ILE A 70 2.24 8.92 -7.17
C ILE A 70 3.17 8.52 -8.33
N GLY A 71 3.23 9.29 -9.40
CA GLY A 71 4.16 9.06 -10.52
C GLY A 71 5.63 9.23 -10.11
N ALA A 72 5.92 10.17 -9.20
CA ALA A 72 7.26 10.33 -8.63
C ALA A 72 7.61 9.16 -7.70
N ALA A 73 6.63 8.67 -6.92
CA ALA A 73 6.80 7.49 -6.08
C ALA A 73 7.12 6.25 -6.93
N LEU A 74 6.36 6.01 -8.00
CA LEU A 74 6.61 4.91 -8.94
C LEU A 74 8.04 4.97 -9.49
N ASN A 75 8.43 6.10 -10.09
CA ASN A 75 9.77 6.27 -10.66
C ASN A 75 10.91 6.12 -9.62
N ALA A 76 10.63 6.42 -8.37
CA ALA A 76 11.62 6.36 -7.29
C ALA A 76 11.79 4.95 -6.69
N LEU A 77 10.74 4.12 -6.71
CA LEU A 77 10.67 2.84 -6.00
C LEU A 77 10.76 1.63 -6.93
N GLU A 78 10.15 1.68 -8.11
CA GLU A 78 10.16 0.57 -9.07
C GLU A 78 11.57 0.07 -9.43
N PRO A 79 12.58 0.94 -9.66
CA PRO A 79 13.94 0.49 -9.94
C PRO A 79 14.63 -0.25 -8.77
N LEU A 80 14.03 -0.25 -7.58
CA LEU A 80 14.57 -0.90 -6.39
C LEU A 80 14.15 -2.37 -6.25
N GLN A 81 13.66 -2.98 -7.36
CA GLN A 81 13.28 -4.40 -7.41
C GLN A 81 12.16 -4.76 -6.43
N ILE A 82 11.16 -3.93 -6.35
CA ILE A 82 9.91 -4.26 -5.66
C ILE A 82 9.03 -5.14 -6.55
N ASP A 83 8.18 -5.97 -5.98
CA ASP A 83 7.27 -6.85 -6.71
C ASP A 83 5.89 -6.21 -6.90
N LEU A 84 5.42 -5.44 -5.91
CA LEU A 84 4.18 -4.66 -6.01
C LEU A 84 4.40 -3.23 -5.51
N ILE A 85 3.75 -2.28 -6.20
CA ILE A 85 3.58 -0.91 -5.72
C ILE A 85 2.10 -0.65 -5.44
N GLY A 86 1.79 0.22 -4.51
CA GLY A 86 0.38 0.55 -4.24
C GLY A 86 0.18 1.71 -3.30
N LEU A 87 -1.09 1.84 -2.89
CA LEU A 87 -1.59 2.87 -2.00
C LEU A 87 -2.29 2.25 -0.80
N ASN A 88 -2.12 2.85 0.37
CA ASN A 88 -2.93 2.53 1.53
C ASN A 88 -3.20 3.75 2.40
N CYS A 89 -4.26 3.68 3.20
CA CYS A 89 -4.59 4.66 4.23
C CYS A 89 -4.90 6.08 3.71
N ALA A 90 -4.95 7.07 4.61
CA ALA A 90 -5.32 8.49 4.47
C ALA A 90 -6.74 8.70 3.96
N THR A 91 -7.10 8.13 2.82
CA THR A 91 -8.37 8.38 2.12
C THR A 91 -9.18 7.11 1.91
N GLY A 92 -10.39 7.28 1.37
CA GLY A 92 -11.23 6.19 0.90
C GLY A 92 -10.91 5.80 -0.55
N PRO A 93 -11.59 4.77 -1.08
CA PRO A 93 -11.31 4.29 -2.44
C PRO A 93 -11.65 5.32 -3.51
N ALA A 94 -12.66 6.16 -3.31
CA ALA A 94 -13.05 7.18 -4.29
C ALA A 94 -11.89 8.14 -4.61
N GLU A 95 -11.20 8.62 -3.58
CA GLU A 95 -10.07 9.54 -3.70
C GLU A 95 -8.84 8.88 -4.33
N MET A 96 -8.67 7.56 -4.16
CA MET A 96 -7.52 6.81 -4.70
C MET A 96 -7.62 6.51 -6.20
N SER A 97 -8.80 6.61 -6.80
CA SER A 97 -9.07 6.17 -8.18
C SER A 97 -8.11 6.78 -9.21
N GLU A 98 -7.87 8.09 -9.16
CA GLU A 98 -6.98 8.77 -10.11
C GLU A 98 -5.51 8.33 -9.96
N HIS A 99 -5.05 8.09 -8.73
CA HIS A 99 -3.69 7.61 -8.46
C HIS A 99 -3.50 6.20 -8.97
N LEU A 100 -4.50 5.32 -8.75
CA LEU A 100 -4.50 3.95 -9.27
C LEU A 100 -4.50 3.92 -10.80
N ARG A 101 -5.23 4.85 -11.45
CA ARG A 101 -5.20 4.99 -12.91
C ARG A 101 -3.79 5.37 -13.42
N VAL A 102 -3.08 6.22 -12.69
CA VAL A 102 -1.68 6.58 -13.04
C VAL A 102 -0.76 5.37 -12.89
N LEU A 103 -0.88 4.61 -11.79
CA LEU A 103 -0.13 3.36 -11.60
C LEU A 103 -0.44 2.33 -12.69
N ALA A 104 -1.71 2.07 -12.94
CA ALA A 104 -2.15 1.09 -13.96
C ALA A 104 -1.60 1.38 -15.37
N LYS A 105 -1.43 2.66 -15.69
CA LYS A 105 -0.89 3.08 -16.98
C LYS A 105 0.64 2.98 -17.10
N ASN A 106 1.34 3.15 -16.00
CA ASN A 106 2.79 3.42 -16.04
C ASN A 106 3.65 2.38 -15.31
N SER A 107 3.07 1.59 -14.39
CA SER A 107 3.82 0.59 -13.62
C SER A 107 4.13 -0.64 -14.45
N SER A 108 5.36 -1.15 -14.33
CA SER A 108 5.76 -2.46 -14.86
C SER A 108 5.67 -3.59 -13.81
N VAL A 109 5.42 -3.24 -12.56
CA VAL A 109 5.20 -4.20 -11.46
C VAL A 109 3.72 -4.29 -11.10
N ALA A 110 3.32 -5.32 -10.38
CA ALA A 110 1.95 -5.52 -9.93
C ALA A 110 1.48 -4.38 -9.00
N ILE A 111 0.16 -4.15 -8.95
CA ILE A 111 -0.42 -3.03 -8.21
C ILE A 111 -1.27 -3.52 -7.06
N SER A 112 -1.17 -2.84 -5.92
CA SER A 112 -1.96 -3.11 -4.73
C SER A 112 -2.73 -1.87 -4.24
N VAL A 113 -3.86 -2.09 -3.54
CA VAL A 113 -4.58 -1.02 -2.84
C VAL A 113 -5.22 -1.50 -1.56
N MET A 114 -5.09 -0.72 -0.50
CA MET A 114 -5.73 -0.94 0.80
C MET A 114 -6.29 0.38 1.35
N PRO A 115 -7.45 0.85 0.84
CA PRO A 115 -8.06 2.09 1.28
C PRO A 115 -8.65 1.97 2.68
N ASN A 116 -8.91 3.13 3.31
CA ASN A 116 -9.78 3.18 4.47
C ASN A 116 -11.23 2.85 4.06
N ALA A 117 -12.06 2.46 5.02
CA ALA A 117 -13.51 2.29 4.80
C ALA A 117 -14.21 3.65 4.63
N GLY A 118 -13.79 4.38 3.59
CA GLY A 118 -14.18 5.75 3.27
C GLY A 118 -13.31 6.81 3.93
N LEU A 119 -13.57 8.07 3.56
CA LEU A 119 -12.84 9.21 4.12
C LEU A 119 -13.17 9.35 5.61
N PRO A 120 -12.15 9.45 6.50
CA PRO A 120 -12.39 9.55 7.94
C PRO A 120 -13.17 10.81 8.32
N GLN A 121 -14.17 10.63 9.16
CA GLN A 121 -14.98 11.71 9.73
C GLN A 121 -14.65 11.85 11.22
N LEU A 122 -14.21 13.04 11.62
CA LEU A 122 -13.88 13.30 13.02
C LEU A 122 -15.17 13.62 13.81
N GLY A 123 -15.37 12.91 14.89
CA GLY A 123 -16.47 13.08 15.82
C GLY A 123 -15.99 13.15 17.28
N PRO A 124 -16.91 13.36 18.24
CA PRO A 124 -16.56 13.47 19.67
C PRO A 124 -15.86 12.22 20.24
N ASN A 125 -16.08 11.07 19.62
CA ASN A 125 -15.52 9.77 20.06
C ASN A 125 -14.35 9.30 19.17
N GLY A 126 -13.75 10.19 18.37
CA GLY A 126 -12.66 9.86 17.44
C GLY A 126 -13.10 9.77 15.99
N ALA A 127 -12.25 9.20 15.14
CA ALA A 127 -12.52 9.02 13.73
C ALA A 127 -13.53 7.89 13.48
N THR A 128 -14.51 8.14 12.60
CA THR A 128 -15.43 7.14 12.07
C THR A 128 -15.24 7.01 10.56
N TYR A 129 -15.55 5.83 10.03
CA TYR A 129 -15.38 5.51 8.61
C TYR A 129 -16.73 5.08 8.03
N PRO A 130 -17.31 5.85 7.09
CA PRO A 130 -18.71 5.70 6.70
C PRO A 130 -18.97 4.60 5.68
N LEU A 131 -17.95 4.09 4.99
CA LEU A 131 -18.15 3.15 3.89
C LEU A 131 -18.47 1.74 4.42
N GLY A 132 -19.58 1.18 3.94
CA GLY A 132 -20.01 -0.16 4.31
C GLY A 132 -19.26 -1.29 3.59
N PRO A 133 -19.42 -2.56 4.05
CA PRO A 133 -18.75 -3.71 3.47
C PRO A 133 -19.01 -3.90 1.97
N ASP A 134 -20.26 -3.83 1.54
CA ASP A 134 -20.64 -4.04 0.14
C ASP A 134 -20.12 -2.92 -0.76
N GLU A 135 -20.19 -1.67 -0.30
CA GLU A 135 -19.66 -0.52 -1.04
C GLU A 135 -18.14 -0.60 -1.22
N LEU A 136 -17.41 -1.03 -0.19
CA LEU A 136 -15.97 -1.25 -0.30
C LEU A 136 -15.65 -2.36 -1.31
N ALA A 137 -16.41 -3.46 -1.27
CA ALA A 137 -16.25 -4.57 -2.20
C ALA A 137 -16.50 -4.13 -3.66
N ASP A 138 -17.53 -3.32 -3.90
CA ASP A 138 -17.85 -2.78 -5.23
C ASP A 138 -16.69 -1.93 -5.77
N TYR A 139 -16.15 -1.00 -4.96
CA TYR A 139 -14.98 -0.20 -5.37
C TYR A 139 -13.76 -1.06 -5.69
N LEU A 140 -13.44 -2.03 -4.84
CA LEU A 140 -12.27 -2.88 -5.06
C LEU A 140 -12.43 -3.78 -6.29
N ASN A 141 -13.64 -4.31 -6.52
CA ASN A 141 -13.96 -5.07 -7.72
C ASN A 141 -13.80 -4.21 -8.99
N ASP A 142 -14.30 -2.98 -8.96
CA ASP A 142 -14.12 -2.05 -10.07
C ASP A 142 -12.63 -1.76 -10.33
N PHE A 143 -11.82 -1.60 -9.30
CA PHE A 143 -10.38 -1.37 -9.43
C PHE A 143 -9.64 -2.59 -10.01
N VAL A 144 -9.98 -3.79 -9.56
CA VAL A 144 -9.44 -5.02 -10.15
C VAL A 144 -9.76 -5.11 -11.64
N ASN A 145 -11.02 -4.88 -12.00
CA ASN A 145 -11.47 -5.01 -13.40
C ASN A 145 -10.96 -3.86 -14.30
N SER A 146 -10.94 -2.62 -13.80
CA SER A 146 -10.63 -1.45 -14.60
C SER A 146 -9.13 -1.14 -14.66
N TYR A 147 -8.40 -1.43 -13.59
CA TYR A 147 -6.97 -1.09 -13.46
C TYR A 147 -6.05 -2.31 -13.37
N GLY A 148 -6.59 -3.53 -13.32
CA GLY A 148 -5.80 -4.76 -13.25
C GLY A 148 -5.03 -4.93 -11.95
N LEU A 149 -5.62 -4.52 -10.82
CA LEU A 149 -4.97 -4.67 -9.52
C LEU A 149 -4.80 -6.15 -9.16
N THR A 150 -3.65 -6.47 -8.58
CA THR A 150 -3.27 -7.84 -8.20
C THR A 150 -3.59 -8.15 -6.74
N LEU A 151 -3.49 -7.14 -5.87
CA LEU A 151 -3.71 -7.30 -4.43
C LEU A 151 -4.62 -6.17 -3.93
N VAL A 152 -5.74 -6.53 -3.32
CA VAL A 152 -6.68 -5.58 -2.72
C VAL A 152 -6.97 -5.96 -1.27
N GLY A 153 -7.30 -4.97 -0.47
CA GLY A 153 -7.62 -5.16 0.94
C GLY A 153 -8.20 -3.89 1.54
N GLY A 154 -8.02 -3.70 2.83
CA GLY A 154 -8.50 -2.53 3.53
C GLY A 154 -7.55 -2.06 4.61
N CYS A 155 -7.64 -0.77 4.97
CA CYS A 155 -6.88 -0.14 6.03
C CYS A 155 -7.82 0.32 7.16
N CYS A 156 -7.73 1.56 7.60
CA CYS A 156 -8.49 2.08 8.74
C CYS A 156 -10.01 1.96 8.55
N GLY A 157 -10.71 1.56 9.61
CA GLY A 157 -12.15 1.38 9.61
C GLY A 157 -12.66 0.09 8.97
N THR A 158 -11.82 -0.68 8.27
CA THR A 158 -12.23 -1.98 7.73
C THR A 158 -12.33 -3.04 8.83
N THR A 159 -13.32 -3.91 8.70
CA THR A 159 -13.63 -4.98 9.65
C THR A 159 -13.63 -6.34 8.95
N PRO A 160 -13.71 -7.46 9.69
CA PRO A 160 -13.90 -8.77 9.09
C PRO A 160 -15.10 -8.86 8.13
N ALA A 161 -16.17 -8.08 8.37
CA ALA A 161 -17.32 -8.04 7.46
C ALA A 161 -16.97 -7.42 6.10
N HIS A 162 -16.14 -6.35 6.08
CA HIS A 162 -15.63 -5.77 4.84
C HIS A 162 -14.79 -6.79 4.06
N MET A 163 -13.85 -7.45 4.72
CA MET A 163 -13.01 -8.46 4.04
C MET A 163 -13.83 -9.64 3.55
N LYS A 164 -14.86 -10.06 4.27
CA LYS A 164 -15.77 -11.10 3.82
C LYS A 164 -16.52 -10.71 2.53
N ALA A 165 -16.97 -9.45 2.43
CA ALA A 165 -17.62 -8.96 1.21
C ALA A 165 -16.64 -8.87 0.03
N VAL A 166 -15.40 -8.43 0.27
CA VAL A 166 -14.36 -8.31 -0.77
C VAL A 166 -13.97 -9.67 -1.37
N VAL A 167 -14.00 -10.76 -0.59
CA VAL A 167 -13.59 -12.09 -1.07
C VAL A 167 -14.77 -12.96 -1.55
N ALA A 168 -16.00 -12.46 -1.49
CA ALA A 168 -17.20 -13.18 -1.92
C ALA A 168 -17.40 -13.12 -3.43
#